data_b39221cc4e385d4aecbd082fc5dfe911
#
_entry.id   b39221cc4e385d4aecbd082fc5dfe911
#
_cell.length_a   1.000
_cell.length_b   1.000
_cell.length_c   1.000
_cell.angle_alpha   90.00
_cell.angle_beta   90.00
_cell.angle_gamma   90.00
#
_symmetry.space_group_name_H-M   'P 1'
#
loop_
_entity.id
_entity.type
_entity.pdbx_description
1 polymer ?
#
loop_
_entity_poly.entity_id
_entity_poly.type
_entity_poly.pdbx_seq_one_letter_code
_entity_poly.pdbx_strand_id
1 'polypeptide(L)'
;MTNILVGDLHEQFGDIDIYLFDQLLRGRIAAGMRVLDMGCGAGRNLVHLLRSGFEVFGVDADPAAIRSVQSLASRLAPLLPSANFRVAPVEADTFPEAFADVVISSAVLHFARDDAEFTAMLRGTWRVLRPGGLFFCRLASSIGMEQQVRPIAGRRHRLPDGSDRYLVDAELLTALTQEMGGRLLDPLKTTVVQDQRCMTTWVVRKNRLS
;
A
#
# COMPACT_ATOMS: atom_id res chain seq x y z
N MET A 1 26.21 2.15 24.73
CA MET A 1 25.01 2.84 24.19
C MET A 1 25.43 3.51 22.91
N THR A 2 25.07 2.91 21.77
CA THR A 2 25.40 3.44 20.43
C THR A 2 24.52 4.66 20.19
N ASN A 3 25.15 5.81 20.00
CA ASN A 3 24.44 7.06 19.68
C ASN A 3 23.85 6.90 18.26
N ILE A 4 22.55 6.67 18.15
CA ILE A 4 21.85 6.65 16.86
C ILE A 4 21.76 8.09 16.38
N LEU A 5 22.57 8.45 15.41
CA LEU A 5 22.50 9.76 14.76
C LEU A 5 21.26 9.84 13.88
N VAL A 6 20.68 11.03 13.71
CA VAL A 6 19.48 11.27 12.87
C VAL A 6 19.67 10.74 11.44
N GLY A 7 20.90 10.72 10.91
CA GLY A 7 21.25 10.11 9.62
C GLY A 7 21.00 8.60 9.56
N ASP A 8 21.16 7.90 10.68
CA ASP A 8 20.96 6.44 10.75
C ASP A 8 19.48 6.05 10.57
N LEU A 9 18.53 6.87 11.01
CA LEU A 9 17.09 6.59 10.86
C LEU A 9 16.65 6.65 9.40
N HIS A 10 17.08 7.66 8.65
CA HIS A 10 16.77 7.74 7.23
C HIS A 10 17.45 6.61 6.44
N GLU A 11 18.69 6.29 6.75
CA GLU A 11 19.37 5.15 6.16
C GLU A 11 18.63 3.85 6.47
N GLN A 12 18.12 3.68 7.69
CA GLN A 12 17.45 2.47 8.14
C GLN A 12 16.05 2.30 7.55
N PHE A 13 15.28 3.38 7.45
CA PHE A 13 13.86 3.34 7.08
C PHE A 13 13.57 3.92 5.69
N GLY A 14 14.48 4.72 5.13
CA GLY A 14 14.23 5.47 3.89
C GLY A 14 13.05 6.43 4.04
N ASP A 15 12.34 6.67 2.95
CA ASP A 15 11.14 7.51 2.89
C ASP A 15 9.85 6.70 3.15
N ILE A 16 9.88 5.79 4.10
CA ILE A 16 8.73 4.94 4.45
C ILE A 16 7.50 5.79 4.78
N ASP A 17 6.33 5.32 4.37
CA ASP A 17 5.07 5.92 4.79
C ASP A 17 4.93 5.88 6.32
N ILE A 18 4.69 7.04 6.94
CA ILE A 18 4.65 7.16 8.41
C ILE A 18 3.57 6.27 9.05
N TYR A 19 2.45 6.04 8.35
CA TYR A 19 1.39 5.18 8.87
C TYR A 19 1.70 3.69 8.68
N LEU A 20 2.54 3.33 7.69
CA LEU A 20 3.09 1.99 7.57
C LEU A 20 4.14 1.75 8.67
N PHE A 21 4.97 2.76 8.94
CA PHE A 21 5.92 2.72 10.06
C PHE A 21 5.21 2.53 11.42
N ASP A 22 4.05 3.18 11.64
CA ASP A 22 3.20 2.95 12.82
C ASP A 22 2.79 1.47 12.96
N GLN A 23 2.53 0.75 11.84
CA GLN A 23 2.20 -0.68 11.91
C GLN A 23 3.39 -1.55 12.33
N LEU A 24 4.62 -1.17 11.95
CA LEU A 24 5.85 -1.79 12.44
C LEU A 24 6.03 -1.55 13.93
N LEU A 25 5.89 -0.30 14.39
CA LEU A 25 6.01 0.06 15.82
C LEU A 25 5.00 -0.68 16.70
N ARG A 26 3.80 -0.95 16.19
CA ARG A 26 2.77 -1.73 16.89
C ARG A 26 3.01 -3.24 16.87
N GLY A 27 4.09 -3.71 16.25
CA GLY A 27 4.38 -5.13 16.11
C GLY A 27 3.36 -5.90 15.23
N ARG A 28 2.59 -5.19 14.40
CA ARG A 28 1.61 -5.82 13.49
C ARG A 28 2.26 -6.37 12.23
N ILE A 29 3.40 -5.83 11.87
CA ILE A 29 4.31 -6.32 10.84
C ILE A 29 5.57 -6.75 11.57
N ALA A 30 5.84 -8.04 11.62
CA ALA A 30 6.89 -8.65 12.44
C ALA A 30 7.78 -9.59 11.61
N ALA A 31 8.97 -9.86 12.13
CA ALA A 31 9.93 -10.77 11.50
C ALA A 31 9.30 -12.14 11.16
N GLY A 32 9.70 -12.73 10.04
CA GLY A 32 9.17 -13.99 9.53
C GLY A 32 7.87 -13.85 8.73
N MET A 33 7.28 -12.66 8.65
CA MET A 33 6.13 -12.41 7.78
C MET A 33 6.58 -12.20 6.33
N ARG A 34 5.76 -12.74 5.41
CA ARG A 34 5.85 -12.47 3.97
C ARG A 34 5.11 -11.19 3.64
N VAL A 35 5.83 -10.22 3.06
CA VAL A 35 5.30 -8.90 2.71
C VAL A 35 5.25 -8.75 1.19
N LEU A 36 4.10 -8.38 0.65
CA LEU A 36 3.90 -8.09 -0.76
C LEU A 36 3.45 -6.64 -0.93
N ASP A 37 4.23 -5.85 -1.68
CA ASP A 37 3.88 -4.46 -2.03
C ASP A 37 3.28 -4.41 -3.44
N MET A 38 2.00 -4.10 -3.51
CA MET A 38 1.19 -4.03 -4.72
C MET A 38 1.21 -2.60 -5.26
N GLY A 39 2.05 -2.37 -6.30
CA GLY A 39 2.45 -1.07 -6.81
C GLY A 39 3.67 -0.54 -6.04
N CYS A 40 4.73 -1.35 -6.00
CA CYS A 40 5.88 -1.11 -5.12
C CYS A 40 6.76 0.08 -5.56
N GLY A 41 6.60 0.57 -6.79
CA GLY A 41 7.44 1.64 -7.31
C GLY A 41 8.93 1.28 -7.21
N ALA A 42 9.74 2.25 -6.84
CA ALA A 42 11.19 2.05 -6.59
C ALA A 42 11.51 1.44 -5.21
N GLY A 43 10.50 0.99 -4.44
CA GLY A 43 10.70 0.33 -3.16
C GLY A 43 10.78 1.27 -1.96
N ARG A 44 10.19 2.46 -2.03
CA ARG A 44 10.19 3.46 -0.96
C ARG A 44 9.81 2.90 0.41
N ASN A 45 8.80 2.03 0.46
CA ASN A 45 8.29 1.42 1.68
C ASN A 45 9.07 0.16 2.10
N LEU A 46 10.03 -0.29 1.32
CA LEU A 46 10.66 -1.60 1.49
C LEU A 46 12.06 -1.56 2.12
N VAL A 47 12.68 -0.38 2.27
CA VAL A 47 14.06 -0.23 2.77
C VAL A 47 14.27 -0.96 4.09
N HIS A 48 13.45 -0.67 5.10
CA HIS A 48 13.53 -1.31 6.41
C HIS A 48 13.26 -2.81 6.34
N LEU A 49 12.25 -3.22 5.58
CA LEU A 49 11.88 -4.63 5.45
C LEU A 49 13.01 -5.45 4.81
N LEU A 50 13.63 -4.93 3.76
CA LEU A 50 14.79 -5.55 3.09
C LEU A 50 15.98 -5.67 4.04
N ARG A 51 16.34 -4.59 4.76
CA ARG A 51 17.44 -4.60 5.73
C ARG A 51 17.20 -5.54 6.90
N SER A 52 15.95 -5.71 7.31
CA SER A 52 15.56 -6.55 8.44
C SER A 52 15.31 -8.02 8.08
N GLY A 53 15.60 -8.42 6.84
CA GLY A 53 15.50 -9.82 6.40
C GLY A 53 14.09 -10.37 6.24
N PHE A 54 13.12 -9.50 5.99
CA PHE A 54 11.77 -9.97 5.64
C PHE A 54 11.76 -10.67 4.29
N GLU A 55 10.82 -11.60 4.09
CA GLU A 55 10.53 -12.18 2.78
C GLU A 55 9.68 -11.19 1.98
N VAL A 56 10.34 -10.35 1.16
CA VAL A 56 9.72 -9.24 0.46
C VAL A 56 9.43 -9.58 -0.99
N PHE A 57 8.24 -9.21 -1.46
CA PHE A 57 7.80 -9.30 -2.85
C PHE A 57 7.22 -7.97 -3.30
N GLY A 58 7.17 -7.74 -4.61
CA GLY A 58 6.55 -6.55 -5.16
C GLY A 58 6.11 -6.72 -6.60
N VAL A 59 5.07 -5.99 -6.97
CA VAL A 59 4.68 -5.79 -8.37
C VAL A 59 4.55 -4.31 -8.67
N ASP A 60 4.85 -3.95 -9.91
CA ASP A 60 4.54 -2.63 -10.46
C ASP A 60 4.36 -2.77 -11.98
N ALA A 61 3.46 -1.97 -12.56
CA ALA A 61 3.24 -1.98 -14.00
C ALA A 61 4.39 -1.33 -14.78
N ASP A 62 5.19 -0.48 -14.12
CA ASP A 62 6.35 0.18 -14.71
C ASP A 62 7.61 -0.68 -14.63
N PRO A 63 8.15 -1.15 -15.76
CA PRO A 63 9.41 -1.91 -15.77
C PRO A 63 10.60 -1.13 -15.19
N ALA A 64 10.60 0.22 -15.24
CA ALA A 64 11.68 1.01 -14.68
C ALA A 64 11.62 1.01 -13.13
N ALA A 65 10.43 1.07 -12.57
CA ALA A 65 10.20 0.90 -11.14
C ALA A 65 10.71 -0.47 -10.64
N ILE A 66 10.37 -1.54 -11.35
CA ILE A 66 10.84 -2.90 -11.01
C ILE A 66 12.35 -3.00 -11.07
N ARG A 67 13.01 -2.48 -12.10
CA ARG A 67 14.50 -2.45 -12.14
C ARG A 67 15.09 -1.70 -10.94
N SER A 68 14.48 -0.59 -10.56
CA SER A 68 14.91 0.23 -9.42
C SER A 68 14.81 -0.53 -8.10
N VAL A 69 13.66 -1.17 -7.83
CA VAL A 69 13.47 -1.95 -6.59
C VAL A 69 14.33 -3.21 -6.57
N GLN A 70 14.58 -3.87 -7.70
CA GLN A 70 15.51 -4.99 -7.80
C GLN A 70 16.93 -4.55 -7.46
N SER A 71 17.38 -3.39 -7.97
CA SER A 71 18.67 -2.79 -7.62
C SER A 71 18.75 -2.43 -6.13
N LEU A 72 17.69 -1.90 -5.56
CA LEU A 72 17.59 -1.63 -4.12
C LEU A 72 17.72 -2.93 -3.31
N ALA A 73 16.96 -3.96 -3.67
CA ALA A 73 16.96 -5.25 -2.99
C ALA A 73 18.33 -5.94 -3.07
N SER A 74 19.01 -5.91 -4.23
CA SER A 74 20.36 -6.49 -4.38
C SER A 74 21.39 -5.85 -3.45
N ARG A 75 21.23 -4.58 -3.10
CA ARG A 75 22.13 -3.88 -2.14
C ARG A 75 21.79 -4.15 -0.68
N LEU A 76 20.49 -4.21 -0.35
CA LEU A 76 20.03 -4.29 1.05
C LEU A 76 19.78 -5.72 1.52
N ALA A 77 19.42 -6.62 0.62
CA ALA A 77 19.08 -8.02 0.89
C ALA A 77 19.61 -8.92 -0.25
N PRO A 78 20.94 -9.07 -0.41
CA PRO A 78 21.56 -9.74 -1.57
C PRO A 78 21.16 -11.21 -1.74
N LEU A 79 20.63 -11.84 -0.71
CA LEU A 79 20.13 -13.23 -0.77
C LEU A 79 18.66 -13.32 -1.25
N LEU A 80 17.97 -12.19 -1.35
CA LEU A 80 16.58 -12.17 -1.82
C LEU A 80 16.54 -12.31 -3.35
N PRO A 81 15.78 -13.28 -3.90
CA PRO A 81 15.71 -13.46 -5.36
C PRO A 81 15.14 -12.22 -6.06
N SER A 82 15.78 -11.75 -7.13
CA SER A 82 15.28 -10.63 -7.93
C SER A 82 13.90 -10.92 -8.56
N ALA A 83 13.59 -12.21 -8.81
CA ALA A 83 12.30 -12.68 -9.29
C ALA A 83 11.11 -12.43 -8.33
N ASN A 84 11.39 -12.04 -7.08
CA ASN A 84 10.37 -11.60 -6.15
C ASN A 84 9.69 -10.28 -6.59
N PHE A 85 10.37 -9.51 -7.46
CA PHE A 85 9.86 -8.26 -8.01
C PHE A 85 9.50 -8.45 -9.47
N ARG A 86 8.22 -8.24 -9.82
CA ARG A 86 7.67 -8.60 -11.14
C ARG A 86 6.98 -7.41 -11.78
N VAL A 87 7.17 -7.28 -13.10
CA VAL A 87 6.41 -6.31 -13.91
C VAL A 87 5.03 -6.88 -14.15
N ALA A 88 4.03 -6.31 -13.49
CA ALA A 88 2.62 -6.66 -13.67
C ALA A 88 1.71 -5.57 -13.09
N PRO A 89 0.49 -5.39 -13.63
CA PRO A 89 -0.53 -4.58 -12.97
C PRO A 89 -1.05 -5.31 -11.72
N VAL A 90 -1.57 -4.54 -10.77
CA VAL A 90 -1.96 -5.06 -9.44
C VAL A 90 -3.20 -5.97 -9.47
N GLU A 91 -4.01 -5.88 -10.51
CA GLU A 91 -5.16 -6.76 -10.75
C GLU A 91 -4.78 -8.14 -11.33
N ALA A 92 -3.53 -8.30 -11.81
CA ALA A 92 -3.09 -9.55 -12.41
C ALA A 92 -2.85 -10.65 -11.37
N ASP A 93 -3.07 -11.90 -11.77
CA ASP A 93 -2.84 -13.10 -10.96
C ASP A 93 -1.34 -13.47 -10.89
N THR A 94 -0.52 -12.51 -10.45
CA THR A 94 0.95 -12.62 -10.41
C THR A 94 1.44 -13.52 -9.27
N PHE A 95 0.71 -13.55 -8.16
CA PHE A 95 0.99 -14.39 -6.99
C PHE A 95 -0.20 -15.28 -6.64
N PRO A 96 0.03 -16.43 -5.98
CA PRO A 96 -1.04 -17.31 -5.55
C PRO A 96 -2.05 -16.61 -4.61
N GLU A 97 -3.24 -17.18 -4.48
CA GLU A 97 -4.19 -16.80 -3.44
C GLU A 97 -3.61 -17.06 -2.05
N ALA A 98 -3.95 -16.21 -1.07
CA ALA A 98 -3.51 -16.32 0.32
C ALA A 98 -1.97 -16.42 0.48
N PHE A 99 -1.22 -15.76 -0.40
CA PHE A 99 0.23 -15.82 -0.48
C PHE A 99 0.94 -15.06 0.64
N ALA A 100 0.47 -13.85 0.97
CA ALA A 100 1.17 -12.89 1.83
C ALA A 100 0.52 -12.73 3.21
N ASP A 101 1.35 -12.54 4.23
CA ASP A 101 0.94 -12.15 5.59
C ASP A 101 0.51 -10.70 5.65
N VAL A 102 1.21 -9.87 4.90
CA VAL A 102 1.00 -8.42 4.80
C VAL A 102 0.96 -8.04 3.34
N VAL A 103 -0.07 -7.30 2.95
CA VAL A 103 -0.16 -6.68 1.64
C VAL A 103 -0.18 -5.15 1.81
N ILE A 104 0.73 -4.49 1.13
CA ILE A 104 0.84 -3.03 1.07
C ILE A 104 0.25 -2.56 -0.27
N SER A 105 -0.54 -1.48 -0.25
CA SER A 105 -0.98 -0.75 -1.44
C SER A 105 -0.97 0.74 -1.12
N SER A 106 0.17 1.39 -1.30
CA SER A 106 0.37 2.79 -0.92
C SER A 106 0.43 3.69 -2.14
N ALA A 107 -0.58 4.54 -2.31
CA ALA A 107 -0.74 5.46 -3.43
C ALA A 107 -0.90 4.77 -4.80
N VAL A 108 -1.72 3.70 -4.85
CA VAL A 108 -1.93 2.89 -6.05
C VAL A 108 -3.40 2.88 -6.49
N LEU A 109 -4.34 2.44 -5.64
CA LEU A 109 -5.75 2.24 -6.03
C LEU A 109 -6.44 3.50 -6.54
N HIS A 110 -5.97 4.68 -6.16
CA HIS A 110 -6.54 5.96 -6.60
C HIS A 110 -6.18 6.33 -8.06
N PHE A 111 -5.39 5.52 -8.75
CA PHE A 111 -5.13 5.67 -10.17
C PHE A 111 -6.20 5.01 -11.05
N ALA A 112 -7.12 4.25 -10.46
CA ALA A 112 -8.22 3.65 -11.18
C ALA A 112 -8.99 4.69 -12.03
N ARG A 113 -9.37 4.29 -13.23
CA ARG A 113 -10.11 5.14 -14.18
C ARG A 113 -11.60 5.18 -13.89
N ASP A 114 -12.11 4.09 -13.29
CA ASP A 114 -13.52 3.89 -12.99
C ASP A 114 -13.71 2.87 -11.85
N ASP A 115 -14.97 2.62 -11.48
CA ASP A 115 -15.34 1.68 -10.41
C ASP A 115 -14.97 0.23 -10.74
N ALA A 116 -15.01 -0.15 -12.03
CA ALA A 116 -14.68 -1.49 -12.45
C ALA A 116 -13.18 -1.78 -12.27
N GLU A 117 -12.33 -0.85 -12.70
CA GLU A 117 -10.88 -0.96 -12.53
C GLU A 117 -10.49 -0.87 -11.05
N PHE A 118 -11.08 0.05 -10.27
CA PHE A 118 -10.86 0.11 -8.82
C PHE A 118 -11.18 -1.22 -8.14
N THR A 119 -12.31 -1.81 -8.49
CA THR A 119 -12.75 -3.09 -7.96
C THR A 119 -11.80 -4.23 -8.36
N ALA A 120 -11.35 -4.25 -9.61
CA ALA A 120 -10.39 -5.25 -10.10
C ALA A 120 -9.06 -5.15 -9.35
N MET A 121 -8.50 -3.93 -9.22
CA MET A 121 -7.26 -3.67 -8.48
C MET A 121 -7.39 -4.08 -7.01
N LEU A 122 -8.49 -3.72 -6.36
CA LEU A 122 -8.75 -4.07 -4.96
C LEU A 122 -8.89 -5.59 -4.78
N ARG A 123 -9.62 -6.28 -5.66
CA ARG A 123 -9.77 -7.75 -5.62
C ARG A 123 -8.44 -8.45 -5.83
N GLY A 124 -7.62 -8.03 -6.81
CA GLY A 124 -6.28 -8.57 -7.02
C GLY A 124 -5.41 -8.45 -5.77
N THR A 125 -5.42 -7.28 -5.14
CA THR A 125 -4.69 -6.98 -3.90
C THR A 125 -5.21 -7.81 -2.72
N TRP A 126 -6.54 -7.97 -2.58
CA TRP A 126 -7.14 -8.71 -1.48
C TRP A 126 -7.00 -10.23 -1.61
N ARG A 127 -7.04 -10.75 -2.83
CA ARG A 127 -6.92 -12.20 -3.13
C ARG A 127 -5.62 -12.79 -2.58
N VAL A 128 -4.51 -12.07 -2.77
CA VAL A 128 -3.18 -12.52 -2.36
C VAL A 128 -2.94 -12.44 -0.86
N LEU A 129 -3.79 -11.74 -0.11
CA LEU A 129 -3.70 -11.67 1.34
C LEU A 129 -4.27 -12.95 1.98
N ARG A 130 -3.52 -13.60 2.87
CA ARG A 130 -3.99 -14.77 3.60
C ARG A 130 -5.10 -14.45 4.62
N PRO A 131 -5.96 -15.39 4.99
CA PRO A 131 -6.85 -15.23 6.14
C PRO A 131 -6.05 -14.88 7.42
N GLY A 132 -6.52 -13.88 8.15
CA GLY A 132 -5.81 -13.31 9.31
C GLY A 132 -4.67 -12.33 8.95
N GLY A 133 -4.37 -12.13 7.66
CA GLY A 133 -3.35 -11.21 7.18
C GLY A 133 -3.73 -9.73 7.34
N LEU A 134 -2.74 -8.87 7.22
CA LEU A 134 -2.88 -7.41 7.33
C LEU A 134 -2.83 -6.76 5.95
N PHE A 135 -3.86 -5.99 5.59
CA PHE A 135 -3.88 -5.10 4.45
C PHE A 135 -3.62 -3.67 4.91
N PHE A 136 -2.56 -3.07 4.41
CA PHE A 136 -2.26 -1.65 4.57
C PHE A 136 -2.51 -0.95 3.24
N CYS A 137 -3.45 -0.01 3.24
CA CYS A 137 -3.74 0.79 2.05
C CYS A 137 -3.70 2.28 2.40
N ARG A 138 -3.10 3.06 1.52
CA ARG A 138 -3.17 4.52 1.57
C ARG A 138 -3.53 5.06 0.20
N LEU A 139 -4.65 5.78 0.11
CA LEU A 139 -5.20 6.22 -1.16
C LEU A 139 -5.87 7.59 -1.05
N ALA A 140 -6.10 8.25 -2.20
CA ALA A 140 -6.77 9.53 -2.25
C ALA A 140 -8.24 9.39 -1.84
N SER A 141 -8.75 10.34 -1.07
CA SER A 141 -10.15 10.39 -0.64
C SER A 141 -10.72 11.80 -0.79
N SER A 142 -12.04 11.89 -0.74
CA SER A 142 -12.76 13.16 -0.66
C SER A 142 -12.91 13.67 0.77
N ILE A 143 -12.57 12.87 1.77
CA ILE A 143 -12.84 13.16 3.19
C ILE A 143 -12.17 14.47 3.61
N GLY A 144 -13.01 15.45 4.02
CA GLY A 144 -12.55 16.79 4.39
C GLY A 144 -12.20 17.71 3.23
N MET A 145 -12.47 17.28 1.99
CA MET A 145 -12.24 18.05 0.77
C MET A 145 -13.44 18.01 -0.20
N GLU A 146 -14.61 17.67 0.29
CA GLU A 146 -15.80 17.43 -0.55
C GLU A 146 -16.18 18.65 -1.41
N GLN A 147 -15.90 19.86 -0.91
CA GLN A 147 -16.22 21.11 -1.62
C GLN A 147 -15.10 21.59 -2.56
N GLN A 148 -13.89 21.07 -2.41
CA GLN A 148 -12.71 21.49 -3.19
C GLN A 148 -12.48 20.63 -4.43
N VAL A 149 -12.98 19.38 -4.42
CA VAL A 149 -12.80 18.46 -5.55
C VAL A 149 -13.85 18.69 -6.64
N ARG A 150 -13.47 18.54 -7.90
CA ARG A 150 -14.37 18.72 -9.05
C ARG A 150 -14.66 17.37 -9.69
N PRO A 151 -15.93 16.94 -9.81
CA PRO A 151 -16.29 15.67 -10.42
C PRO A 151 -15.92 15.65 -11.90
N ILE A 152 -15.42 14.51 -12.37
CA ILE A 152 -15.14 14.23 -13.78
C ILE A 152 -16.13 13.17 -14.27
N ALA A 153 -16.11 11.98 -13.66
CA ALA A 153 -17.01 10.88 -13.97
C ALA A 153 -17.04 9.88 -12.82
N GLY A 154 -18.23 9.51 -12.34
CA GLY A 154 -18.36 8.62 -11.19
C GLY A 154 -17.54 9.13 -9.98
N ARG A 155 -16.66 8.29 -9.47
CA ARG A 155 -15.74 8.65 -8.35
C ARG A 155 -14.42 9.28 -8.81
N ARG A 156 -14.25 9.54 -10.10
CA ARG A 156 -13.08 10.24 -10.62
C ARG A 156 -13.25 11.74 -10.53
N HIS A 157 -12.29 12.41 -9.89
CA HIS A 157 -12.33 13.85 -9.62
C HIS A 157 -11.00 14.51 -9.97
N ARG A 158 -11.08 15.80 -10.35
CA ARG A 158 -9.94 16.71 -10.41
C ARG A 158 -9.71 17.30 -9.04
N LEU A 159 -8.49 17.13 -8.53
CA LEU A 159 -8.03 17.74 -7.29
C LEU A 159 -7.50 19.16 -7.52
N PRO A 160 -7.44 20.03 -6.48
CA PRO A 160 -6.86 21.36 -6.58
C PRO A 160 -5.40 21.36 -7.03
N ASP A 161 -4.61 20.31 -6.73
CA ASP A 161 -3.22 20.16 -7.22
C ASP A 161 -3.12 19.85 -8.73
N GLY A 162 -4.24 19.83 -9.44
CA GLY A 162 -4.33 19.57 -10.88
C GLY A 162 -4.33 18.09 -11.25
N SER A 163 -4.22 17.18 -10.30
CA SER A 163 -4.24 15.75 -10.58
C SER A 163 -5.67 15.18 -10.64
N ASP A 164 -5.87 14.15 -11.49
CA ASP A 164 -7.11 13.37 -11.54
C ASP A 164 -6.95 12.11 -10.73
N ARG A 165 -7.87 11.85 -9.79
CA ARG A 165 -7.85 10.65 -8.94
C ARG A 165 -9.25 10.04 -8.80
N TYR A 166 -9.28 8.74 -8.65
CA TYR A 166 -10.42 8.03 -8.10
C TYR A 166 -10.46 8.28 -6.60
N LEU A 167 -11.55 8.84 -6.09
CA LEU A 167 -11.68 9.22 -4.68
C LEU A 167 -12.63 8.26 -3.95
N VAL A 168 -12.16 7.80 -2.81
CA VAL A 168 -12.99 7.08 -1.84
C VAL A 168 -13.50 8.03 -0.76
N ASP A 169 -14.53 7.58 -0.03
CA ASP A 169 -15.03 8.20 1.19
C ASP A 169 -15.10 7.17 2.33
N ALA A 170 -15.48 7.60 3.51
CA ALA A 170 -15.56 6.74 4.68
C ALA A 170 -16.63 5.65 4.55
N GLU A 171 -17.76 5.97 3.90
CA GLU A 171 -18.87 5.03 3.68
C GLU A 171 -18.43 3.89 2.76
N LEU A 172 -17.82 4.20 1.61
CA LEU A 172 -17.31 3.20 0.68
C LEU A 172 -16.26 2.30 1.33
N LEU A 173 -15.29 2.88 2.05
CA LEU A 173 -14.23 2.08 2.70
C LEU A 173 -14.80 1.15 3.78
N THR A 174 -15.82 1.60 4.52
CA THR A 174 -16.49 0.79 5.52
C THR A 174 -17.27 -0.36 4.87
N ALA A 175 -18.03 -0.07 3.81
CA ALA A 175 -18.79 -1.07 3.05
C ALA A 175 -17.87 -2.12 2.44
N LEU A 176 -16.80 -1.70 1.76
CA LEU A 176 -15.79 -2.60 1.17
C LEU A 176 -15.10 -3.47 2.23
N THR A 177 -14.81 -2.92 3.43
CA THR A 177 -14.23 -3.71 4.51
C THR A 177 -15.13 -4.88 4.90
N GLN A 178 -16.45 -4.65 5.00
CA GLN A 178 -17.42 -5.69 5.33
C GLN A 178 -17.61 -6.69 4.18
N GLU A 179 -17.79 -6.18 2.97
CA GLU A 179 -18.00 -7.01 1.76
C GLU A 179 -16.84 -7.99 1.51
N MET A 180 -15.60 -7.53 1.73
CA MET A 180 -14.41 -8.36 1.56
C MET A 180 -14.17 -9.33 2.73
N GLY A 181 -15.02 -9.35 3.75
CA GLY A 181 -14.81 -10.17 4.94
C GLY A 181 -13.61 -9.72 5.76
N GLY A 182 -13.43 -8.42 5.90
CA GLY A 182 -12.39 -7.79 6.72
C GLY A 182 -12.94 -7.10 7.96
N ARG A 183 -12.03 -6.62 8.81
CA ARG A 183 -12.33 -5.69 9.91
C ARG A 183 -11.27 -4.61 10.01
N LEU A 184 -11.67 -3.40 10.27
CA LEU A 184 -10.74 -2.29 10.52
C LEU A 184 -9.86 -2.60 11.74
N LEU A 185 -8.56 -2.39 11.61
CA LEU A 185 -7.60 -2.45 12.72
C LEU A 185 -7.40 -1.09 13.39
N ASP A 186 -7.57 -0.04 12.64
CA ASP A 186 -7.52 1.36 13.09
C ASP A 186 -8.73 2.12 12.54
N PRO A 187 -9.19 3.19 13.20
CA PRO A 187 -10.05 4.16 12.55
C PRO A 187 -9.40 4.68 11.26
N LEU A 188 -10.20 5.05 10.27
CA LEU A 188 -9.70 5.69 9.06
C LEU A 188 -8.95 6.97 9.43
N LYS A 189 -7.68 7.07 9.02
CA LYS A 189 -6.85 8.24 9.29
C LYS A 189 -6.69 9.04 8.01
N THR A 190 -7.12 10.28 8.04
CA THR A 190 -7.14 11.16 6.88
C THR A 190 -6.17 12.33 7.08
N THR A 191 -5.38 12.62 6.06
CA THR A 191 -4.45 13.75 6.03
C THR A 191 -4.79 14.65 4.86
N VAL A 192 -5.28 15.85 5.14
CA VAL A 192 -5.46 16.93 4.17
C VAL A 192 -4.17 17.75 4.11
N VAL A 193 -3.65 17.97 2.91
CA VAL A 193 -2.41 18.73 2.70
C VAL A 193 -2.75 20.03 1.97
N GLN A 194 -2.76 21.15 2.71
CA GLN A 194 -2.94 22.53 2.21
C GLN A 194 -4.17 22.67 1.28
N ASP A 195 -5.25 21.96 1.56
CA ASP A 195 -6.47 21.91 0.73
C ASP A 195 -6.21 21.56 -0.76
N GLN A 196 -5.06 20.95 -1.06
CA GLN A 196 -4.68 20.53 -2.40
C GLN A 196 -5.00 19.08 -2.67
N ARG A 197 -4.87 18.23 -1.67
CA ARG A 197 -5.12 16.79 -1.75
C ARG A 197 -5.40 16.19 -0.38
N CYS A 198 -6.10 15.08 -0.38
CA CYS A 198 -6.37 14.29 0.80
C CYS A 198 -5.97 12.84 0.59
N MET A 199 -5.33 12.26 1.59
CA MET A 199 -4.95 10.84 1.61
C MET A 199 -5.50 10.18 2.86
N THR A 200 -6.19 9.06 2.67
CA THR A 200 -6.73 8.24 3.76
C THR A 200 -5.95 6.96 3.91
N THR A 201 -5.61 6.62 5.14
CA THR A 201 -5.00 5.36 5.53
C THR A 201 -6.09 4.39 5.99
N TRP A 202 -6.12 3.22 5.36
CA TRP A 202 -7.10 2.16 5.55
C TRP A 202 -6.36 0.87 5.90
N VAL A 203 -6.44 0.45 7.18
CA VAL A 203 -5.76 -0.73 7.70
C VAL A 203 -6.78 -1.78 8.10
N VAL A 204 -6.73 -2.93 7.44
CA VAL A 204 -7.74 -3.99 7.55
C VAL A 204 -7.08 -5.32 7.90
N ARG A 205 -7.73 -6.10 8.75
CA ARG A 205 -7.42 -7.51 8.98
C ARG A 205 -8.40 -8.37 8.19
N LYS A 206 -7.90 -9.26 7.33
CA LYS A 206 -8.74 -10.26 6.68
C LYS A 206 -9.23 -11.26 7.73
N ASN A 207 -10.54 -11.53 7.75
CA ASN A 207 -11.09 -12.47 8.72
C ASN A 207 -10.49 -13.87 8.49
N ARG A 208 -10.39 -14.66 9.56
CA ARG A 208 -10.06 -16.08 9.43
C ARG A 208 -11.28 -16.81 8.87
N LEU A 209 -11.05 -17.79 8.04
CA LEU A 209 -12.11 -18.72 7.66
C LEU A 209 -12.56 -19.46 8.94
N SER A 210 -13.82 -19.36 9.26
CA SER A 210 -14.45 -20.10 10.36
C SER A 210 -14.52 -21.58 10.04
#